data_7c1e6b278af13a8762833708bb2f19bb
#
_entry.id   7c1e6b278af13a8762833708bb2f19bb
#
_cell.length_a   1.000
_cell.length_b   1.000
_cell.length_c   1.000
_cell.angle_alpha   90.00
_cell.angle_beta   90.00
_cell.angle_gamma   90.00
#
_symmetry.space_group_name_H-M   'P 1'
#
loop_
_entity.id
_entity.type
_entity.pdbx_description
1 polymer ?
#
loop_
_entity_poly.entity_id
_entity_poly.type
_entity_poly.pdbx_seq_one_letter_code
_entity_poly.pdbx_strand_id
1 'polypeptide(L)'
;MHGAGNSFVITESLHDELKSGDLSVLALRLCDPETGPGADGLMVLVPADKGADFRMLFYNSDGSSGEMCGNGARCAARYGFEHNLAPDPGRICIQTTAGLVTGRRITKELYEIRLNNPSVIDLHRCARIKTDLFAGIQSESGQPSSVCEYSRNVLCSYIELGSPGIPHAVVSARPEMVNNPESIRDLASALRFSSSFPKGANVTFVAPAGKQLVRAVTYERGVEDFTLACGTGCGAAAVSLILSGAVTGDDLDILMPGGKLHVQVHRDQDAIREILLTGPTAYVAEGEFLL
;
A
#
# COMPACT_ATOMS: atom_id res chain seq x y z
N MET A 1 -16.38 -2.19 -5.14
CA MET A 1 -15.22 -2.60 -5.98
C MET A 1 -14.10 -3.13 -5.11
N HIS A 2 -13.10 -3.84 -5.69
CA HIS A 2 -11.84 -4.09 -4.97
C HIS A 2 -10.64 -3.95 -5.92
N GLY A 3 -9.47 -3.62 -5.32
CA GLY A 3 -8.18 -3.60 -5.99
C GLY A 3 -7.22 -4.55 -5.29
N ALA A 4 -6.92 -5.71 -5.90
CA ALA A 4 -6.09 -6.76 -5.29
C ALA A 4 -6.58 -7.18 -3.89
N GLY A 5 -7.88 -7.43 -3.75
CA GLY A 5 -8.51 -7.90 -2.51
C GLY A 5 -8.91 -6.80 -1.51
N ASN A 6 -8.33 -5.61 -1.59
CA ASN A 6 -8.74 -4.47 -0.76
C ASN A 6 -10.03 -3.84 -1.33
N SER A 7 -11.08 -3.81 -0.54
CA SER A 7 -12.46 -3.53 -0.97
C SER A 7 -12.90 -2.09 -0.66
N PHE A 8 -13.74 -1.53 -1.54
CA PHE A 8 -14.21 -0.16 -1.40
C PHE A 8 -15.66 -0.02 -1.84
N VAL A 9 -16.44 0.73 -1.07
CA VAL A 9 -17.66 1.35 -1.55
C VAL A 9 -17.25 2.63 -2.27
N ILE A 10 -17.70 2.81 -3.52
CA ILE A 10 -17.42 4.01 -4.32
C ILE A 10 -18.76 4.63 -4.69
N THR A 11 -18.90 5.93 -4.44
CA THR A 11 -20.08 6.69 -4.80
C THR A 11 -19.68 8.07 -5.35
N GLU A 12 -20.55 8.66 -6.15
CA GLU A 12 -20.41 10.04 -6.60
C GLU A 12 -21.28 10.96 -5.76
N SER A 13 -20.80 12.18 -5.50
CA SER A 13 -21.60 13.28 -5.00
C SER A 13 -21.37 14.49 -5.88
N LEU A 14 -22.42 14.92 -6.55
CA LEU A 14 -22.40 16.12 -7.40
C LEU A 14 -22.47 17.41 -6.61
N HIS A 15 -22.66 17.36 -5.30
CA HIS A 15 -22.84 18.52 -4.43
C HIS A 15 -21.80 18.52 -3.30
N ASP A 16 -21.18 19.67 -3.09
CA ASP A 16 -20.24 19.94 -1.98
C ASP A 16 -20.92 19.96 -0.58
N GLU A 17 -22.19 19.57 -0.49
CA GLU A 17 -22.99 19.70 0.73
C GLU A 17 -22.72 18.64 1.79
N LEU A 18 -21.99 17.56 1.44
CA LEU A 18 -21.63 16.54 2.41
C LEU A 18 -20.49 17.04 3.31
N LYS A 19 -20.81 17.36 4.56
CA LYS A 19 -19.82 17.72 5.57
C LYS A 19 -18.94 16.50 5.88
N SER A 20 -17.66 16.74 6.18
CA SER A 20 -16.69 15.65 6.48
C SER A 20 -17.16 14.75 7.64
N GLY A 21 -17.89 15.31 8.63
CA GLY A 21 -18.49 14.52 9.72
C GLY A 21 -19.57 13.54 9.24
N ASP A 22 -20.36 13.95 8.25
CA ASP A 22 -21.40 13.08 7.67
C ASP A 22 -20.78 11.93 6.87
N LEU A 23 -19.66 12.17 6.18
CA LEU A 23 -18.92 11.15 5.43
C LEU A 23 -18.24 10.12 6.35
N SER A 24 -17.75 10.54 7.51
CA SER A 24 -17.23 9.64 8.53
C SER A 24 -18.29 8.66 9.03
N VAL A 25 -19.49 9.16 9.36
CA VAL A 25 -20.64 8.34 9.77
C VAL A 25 -21.11 7.44 8.63
N LEU A 26 -21.11 7.96 7.40
CA LEU A 26 -21.47 7.19 6.22
C LEU A 26 -20.49 6.03 5.98
N ALA A 27 -19.19 6.28 6.17
CA ALA A 27 -18.17 5.23 6.06
C ALA A 27 -18.39 4.12 7.10
N LEU A 28 -18.65 4.47 8.36
CA LEU A 28 -18.98 3.48 9.41
C LEU A 28 -20.17 2.61 9.02
N ARG A 29 -21.23 3.18 8.44
CA ARG A 29 -22.45 2.43 8.05
C ARG A 29 -22.25 1.56 6.82
N LEU A 30 -21.61 2.11 5.76
CA LEU A 30 -21.44 1.39 4.51
C LEU A 30 -20.34 0.33 4.56
N CYS A 31 -19.31 0.55 5.39
CA CYS A 31 -18.21 -0.40 5.51
C CYS A 31 -18.47 -1.51 6.54
N ASP A 32 -19.51 -1.40 7.34
CA ASP A 32 -19.91 -2.44 8.29
C ASP A 32 -20.40 -3.69 7.53
N PRO A 33 -19.78 -4.87 7.74
CA PRO A 33 -20.18 -6.10 7.04
C PRO A 33 -21.47 -6.71 7.57
N GLU A 34 -21.96 -6.30 8.76
CA GLU A 34 -23.18 -6.83 9.37
C GLU A 34 -24.43 -6.04 8.98
N THR A 35 -24.30 -4.71 8.79
CA THR A 35 -25.42 -3.81 8.56
C THR A 35 -25.35 -3.04 7.25
N GLY A 36 -24.21 -3.11 6.56
CA GLY A 36 -23.94 -2.46 5.28
C GLY A 36 -23.42 -3.41 4.21
N PRO A 37 -23.01 -2.90 3.05
CA PRO A 37 -22.36 -3.69 2.03
C PRO A 37 -21.05 -4.37 2.49
N GLY A 38 -20.39 -3.79 3.48
CA GLY A 38 -19.10 -4.23 3.99
C GLY A 38 -17.95 -3.87 3.04
N ALA A 39 -16.96 -3.14 3.54
CA ALA A 39 -15.75 -2.80 2.78
C ALA A 39 -14.63 -2.31 3.71
N ASP A 40 -13.39 -2.25 3.20
CA ASP A 40 -12.26 -1.68 3.93
C ASP A 40 -12.28 -0.15 3.95
N GLY A 41 -13.05 0.48 3.05
CA GLY A 41 -13.20 1.93 3.03
C GLY A 41 -14.27 2.45 2.07
N LEU A 42 -14.62 3.72 2.30
CA LEU A 42 -15.53 4.50 1.47
C LEU A 42 -14.75 5.52 0.64
N MET A 43 -15.05 5.60 -0.64
CA MET A 43 -14.58 6.65 -1.54
C MET A 43 -15.76 7.44 -2.07
N VAL A 44 -15.73 8.75 -1.87
CA VAL A 44 -16.70 9.67 -2.42
C VAL A 44 -16.01 10.51 -3.49
N LEU A 45 -16.48 10.39 -4.72
CA LEU A 45 -15.96 11.16 -5.85
C LEU A 45 -16.79 12.45 -5.98
N VAL A 46 -16.10 13.58 -5.93
CA VAL A 46 -16.71 14.91 -5.97
C VAL A 46 -16.04 15.76 -7.06
N PRO A 47 -16.64 16.87 -7.49
CA PRO A 47 -16.00 17.81 -8.39
C PRO A 47 -14.63 18.24 -7.86
N ALA A 48 -13.63 18.30 -8.75
CA ALA A 48 -12.28 18.69 -8.41
C ALA A 48 -12.07 20.20 -8.53
N ASP A 49 -11.00 20.68 -7.92
CA ASP A 49 -10.39 21.96 -8.24
C ASP A 49 -9.73 21.90 -9.63
N LYS A 50 -9.26 23.05 -10.11
CA LYS A 50 -8.58 23.13 -11.43
C LYS A 50 -7.37 22.19 -11.52
N GLY A 51 -7.27 21.45 -12.61
CA GLY A 51 -6.14 20.58 -12.94
C GLY A 51 -6.32 19.11 -12.60
N ALA A 52 -7.50 18.70 -12.09
CA ALA A 52 -7.89 17.32 -11.92
C ALA A 52 -9.28 17.05 -12.52
N ASP A 53 -9.56 15.81 -12.85
CA ASP A 53 -10.82 15.39 -13.44
C ASP A 53 -11.91 15.27 -12.37
N PHE A 54 -11.55 14.74 -11.22
CA PHE A 54 -12.39 14.71 -10.03
C PHE A 54 -11.52 14.65 -8.76
N ARG A 55 -12.16 14.87 -7.61
CA ARG A 55 -11.55 14.72 -6.28
C ARG A 55 -12.08 13.46 -5.61
N MET A 56 -11.19 12.68 -5.02
CA MET A 56 -11.50 11.49 -4.22
C MET A 56 -11.34 11.82 -2.74
N LEU A 57 -12.44 11.73 -2.00
CA LEU A 57 -12.46 11.75 -0.54
C LEU A 57 -12.45 10.30 -0.07
N PHE A 58 -11.46 9.94 0.73
CA PHE A 58 -11.28 8.57 1.20
C PHE A 58 -11.44 8.49 2.72
N TYR A 59 -12.24 7.53 3.17
CA TYR A 59 -12.47 7.21 4.57
C TYR A 59 -12.26 5.72 4.80
N ASN A 60 -11.54 5.37 5.87
CA ASN A 60 -11.39 4.01 6.32
C ASN A 60 -12.72 3.47 6.90
N SER A 61 -12.83 2.16 7.08
CA SER A 61 -14.03 1.53 7.65
C SER A 61 -14.34 1.97 9.09
N ASP A 62 -13.35 2.50 9.83
CA ASP A 62 -13.53 3.09 11.16
C ASP A 62 -14.01 4.55 11.14
N GLY A 63 -14.29 5.10 9.95
CA GLY A 63 -14.72 6.48 9.74
C GLY A 63 -13.59 7.50 9.76
N SER A 64 -12.35 7.12 9.99
CA SER A 64 -11.20 8.02 9.92
C SER A 64 -10.91 8.44 8.48
N SER A 65 -10.51 9.71 8.28
CA SER A 65 -10.09 10.18 6.95
C SER A 65 -8.76 9.54 6.55
N GLY A 66 -8.71 8.94 5.36
CA GLY A 66 -7.49 8.41 4.76
C GLY A 66 -6.81 9.42 3.84
N GLU A 67 -5.49 9.32 3.71
CA GLU A 67 -4.72 10.23 2.86
C GLU A 67 -4.72 9.76 1.39
N MET A 68 -4.25 8.55 1.15
CA MET A 68 -4.18 7.93 -0.18
C MET A 68 -4.04 6.42 -0.04
N CYS A 69 -4.81 5.69 -0.84
CA CYS A 69 -4.70 4.25 -0.99
C CYS A 69 -4.44 3.89 -2.45
N GLY A 70 -3.30 3.26 -2.75
CA GLY A 70 -2.95 2.87 -4.12
C GLY A 70 -3.95 1.89 -4.76
N ASN A 71 -4.53 0.99 -3.97
CA ASN A 71 -5.56 0.07 -4.43
C ASN A 71 -6.86 0.82 -4.75
N GLY A 72 -7.24 1.74 -3.86
CA GLY A 72 -8.40 2.58 -4.04
C GLY A 72 -8.27 3.54 -5.22
N ALA A 73 -7.11 4.16 -5.41
CA ALA A 73 -6.88 5.04 -6.54
C ALA A 73 -7.01 4.32 -7.89
N ARG A 74 -6.61 3.02 -7.99
CA ARG A 74 -6.86 2.22 -9.21
C ARG A 74 -8.36 1.95 -9.41
N CYS A 75 -9.09 1.65 -8.33
CA CYS A 75 -10.55 1.48 -8.39
C CYS A 75 -11.26 2.78 -8.80
N ALA A 76 -10.86 3.92 -8.20
CA ALA A 76 -11.38 5.23 -8.56
C ALA A 76 -11.04 5.60 -10.01
N ALA A 77 -9.83 5.28 -10.50
CA ALA A 77 -9.47 5.49 -11.90
C ALA A 77 -10.36 4.66 -12.84
N ARG A 78 -10.58 3.38 -12.53
CA ARG A 78 -11.51 2.54 -13.31
C ARG A 78 -12.91 3.13 -13.33
N TYR A 79 -13.44 3.45 -12.15
CA TYR A 79 -14.75 4.04 -12.01
C TYR A 79 -14.87 5.32 -12.85
N GLY A 80 -13.90 6.23 -12.71
CA GLY A 80 -13.88 7.49 -13.45
C GLY A 80 -13.84 7.32 -14.97
N PHE A 81 -13.11 6.34 -15.50
CA PHE A 81 -13.12 6.03 -16.93
C PHE A 81 -14.45 5.43 -17.40
N GLU A 82 -15.06 4.53 -16.62
CA GLU A 82 -16.29 3.85 -17.00
C GLU A 82 -17.54 4.74 -16.86
N HIS A 83 -17.46 5.75 -15.95
CA HIS A 83 -18.54 6.75 -15.75
C HIS A 83 -18.27 8.10 -16.45
N ASN A 84 -17.27 8.16 -17.35
CA ASN A 84 -16.94 9.36 -18.13
C ASN A 84 -16.62 10.60 -17.29
N LEU A 85 -15.98 10.41 -16.11
CA LEU A 85 -15.54 11.52 -15.27
C LEU A 85 -14.24 12.16 -15.78
N ALA A 86 -13.50 11.51 -16.69
CA ALA A 86 -12.31 12.03 -17.33
C ALA A 86 -12.58 12.35 -18.80
N PRO A 87 -12.23 13.55 -19.26
CA PRO A 87 -12.37 13.94 -20.67
C PRO A 87 -11.35 13.25 -21.59
N ASP A 88 -10.17 12.86 -21.06
CA ASP A 88 -9.14 12.13 -21.80
C ASP A 88 -9.33 10.63 -21.60
N PRO A 89 -9.61 9.85 -22.69
CA PRO A 89 -9.79 8.40 -22.56
C PRO A 89 -8.51 7.62 -22.20
N GLY A 90 -7.34 8.26 -22.34
CA GLY A 90 -6.04 7.64 -22.06
C GLY A 90 -5.47 7.97 -20.67
N ARG A 91 -5.97 9.01 -20.02
CA ARG A 91 -5.42 9.52 -18.77
C ARG A 91 -6.51 10.06 -17.86
N ILE A 92 -6.35 9.80 -16.57
CA ILE A 92 -7.19 10.37 -15.52
C ILE A 92 -6.32 11.04 -14.47
N CYS A 93 -6.76 12.19 -13.97
CA CYS A 93 -6.11 12.93 -12.91
C CYS A 93 -7.05 13.05 -11.72
N ILE A 94 -6.68 12.45 -10.59
CA ILE A 94 -7.47 12.38 -9.37
C ILE A 94 -6.85 13.29 -8.32
N GLN A 95 -7.60 14.25 -7.80
CA GLN A 95 -7.20 15.04 -6.65
C GLN A 95 -7.44 14.22 -5.38
N THR A 96 -6.42 14.08 -4.55
CA THR A 96 -6.50 13.42 -3.23
C THR A 96 -5.96 14.34 -2.14
N THR A 97 -6.13 13.97 -0.88
CA THR A 97 -5.54 14.68 0.26
C THR A 97 -4.00 14.64 0.25
N ALA A 98 -3.41 13.62 -0.39
CA ALA A 98 -1.96 13.47 -0.56
C ALA A 98 -1.43 14.08 -1.88
N GLY A 99 -2.25 14.85 -2.61
CA GLY A 99 -1.89 15.47 -3.88
C GLY A 99 -2.56 14.84 -5.10
N LEU A 100 -2.04 15.14 -6.28
CA LEU A 100 -2.57 14.64 -7.55
C LEU A 100 -2.05 13.23 -7.84
N VAL A 101 -2.97 12.32 -8.13
CA VAL A 101 -2.68 10.96 -8.60
C VAL A 101 -3.11 10.87 -10.06
N THR A 102 -2.18 10.47 -10.92
CA THR A 102 -2.50 10.21 -12.32
C THR A 102 -2.65 8.72 -12.55
N GLY A 103 -3.63 8.36 -13.37
CA GLY A 103 -3.89 6.97 -13.74
C GLY A 103 -4.12 6.79 -15.22
N ARG A 104 -3.98 5.57 -15.70
CA ARG A 104 -4.33 5.17 -17.06
C ARG A 104 -4.92 3.77 -17.08
N ARG A 105 -5.73 3.50 -18.09
CA ARG A 105 -6.27 2.19 -18.36
C ARG A 105 -5.26 1.37 -19.16
N ILE A 106 -4.87 0.21 -18.67
CA ILE A 106 -4.00 -0.74 -19.39
C ILE A 106 -4.86 -1.77 -20.14
N THR A 107 -5.82 -2.37 -19.42
CA THR A 107 -6.84 -3.25 -20.00
C THR A 107 -8.20 -2.94 -19.35
N LYS A 108 -9.22 -3.74 -19.64
CA LYS A 108 -10.54 -3.60 -19.01
C LYS A 108 -10.46 -3.75 -17.46
N GLU A 109 -9.52 -4.54 -16.96
CA GLU A 109 -9.41 -4.87 -15.53
C GLU A 109 -8.12 -4.38 -14.88
N LEU A 110 -7.11 -4.03 -15.68
CA LEU A 110 -5.81 -3.54 -15.20
C LEU A 110 -5.72 -2.03 -15.34
N TYR A 111 -5.42 -1.39 -14.23
CA TYR A 111 -5.24 0.05 -14.15
C TYR A 111 -3.89 0.37 -13.52
N GLU A 112 -3.26 1.39 -14.04
CA GLU A 112 -2.00 1.90 -13.55
C GLU A 112 -2.22 3.25 -12.89
N ILE A 113 -1.52 3.47 -11.80
CA ILE A 113 -1.43 4.78 -11.15
C ILE A 113 0.02 5.14 -10.92
N ARG A 114 0.30 6.43 -10.90
CA ARG A 114 1.58 6.96 -10.45
C ARG A 114 1.56 7.09 -8.93
N LEU A 115 2.53 6.45 -8.27
CA LEU A 115 2.81 6.66 -6.87
C LEU A 115 3.66 7.91 -6.66
N ASN A 116 3.65 8.44 -5.44
CA ASN A 116 4.55 9.52 -5.07
C ASN A 116 6.00 9.06 -5.10
N ASN A 117 6.90 9.93 -5.55
CA ASN A 117 8.33 9.66 -5.52
C ASN A 117 8.85 9.57 -4.09
N PRO A 118 9.93 8.81 -3.85
CA PRO A 118 10.51 8.72 -2.52
C PRO A 118 11.13 10.04 -2.08
N SER A 119 10.84 10.44 -0.85
CA SER A 119 11.49 11.57 -0.16
C SER A 119 12.65 11.13 0.71
N VAL A 120 12.67 9.85 1.11
CA VAL A 120 13.77 9.22 1.85
C VAL A 120 14.06 7.86 1.25
N ILE A 121 15.34 7.56 1.03
CA ILE A 121 15.84 6.24 0.65
C ILE A 121 17.05 5.93 1.54
N ASP A 122 16.96 4.87 2.35
CA ASP A 122 18.05 4.34 3.14
C ASP A 122 18.04 2.82 3.01
N LEU A 123 18.93 2.29 2.17
CA LEU A 123 18.96 0.87 1.82
C LEU A 123 19.52 -0.03 2.91
N HIS A 124 20.17 0.55 3.94
CA HIS A 124 20.92 -0.19 4.96
C HIS A 124 20.56 0.22 6.39
N ARG A 125 19.27 0.51 6.63
CA ARG A 125 18.78 0.86 7.97
C ARG A 125 18.86 -0.36 8.88
N CYS A 126 19.45 -0.15 10.06
CA CYS A 126 19.49 -1.14 11.11
C CYS A 126 18.38 -0.84 12.13
N ALA A 127 17.32 -1.63 12.12
CA ALA A 127 16.20 -1.47 13.05
C ALA A 127 16.41 -2.29 14.33
N ARG A 128 16.28 -1.66 15.51
CA ARG A 128 16.34 -2.34 16.81
C ARG A 128 14.98 -2.88 17.21
N ILE A 129 14.94 -4.15 17.59
CA ILE A 129 13.76 -4.77 18.17
C ILE A 129 14.10 -5.42 19.52
N LYS A 130 13.13 -5.47 20.45
CA LYS A 130 13.29 -6.16 21.72
C LYS A 130 13.25 -7.67 21.48
N THR A 131 14.05 -8.45 22.24
CA THR A 131 14.35 -9.87 21.96
C THR A 131 13.45 -10.88 22.66
N ASP A 132 12.65 -10.47 23.61
CA ASP A 132 11.71 -11.35 24.32
C ASP A 132 10.73 -12.09 23.37
N LEU A 133 10.58 -11.60 22.14
CA LEU A 133 9.72 -12.16 21.09
C LEU A 133 10.33 -13.37 20.34
N PHE A 134 11.59 -13.74 20.58
CA PHE A 134 12.32 -14.74 19.78
C PHE A 134 12.92 -15.91 20.58
N ALA A 135 12.36 -16.25 21.72
CA ALA A 135 12.84 -17.36 22.54
C ALA A 135 12.84 -18.74 21.86
N GLY A 136 12.34 -18.84 20.62
CA GLY A 136 12.25 -20.08 19.84
C GLY A 136 13.08 -20.16 18.56
N ILE A 137 13.76 -19.10 18.13
CA ILE A 137 14.60 -19.12 16.90
C ILE A 137 16.01 -19.51 17.30
N GLN A 138 16.33 -20.80 17.26
CA GLN A 138 17.70 -21.30 17.39
C GLN A 138 18.54 -20.83 16.20
N SER A 139 19.72 -20.26 16.49
CA SER A 139 20.76 -20.08 15.48
C SER A 139 21.22 -21.46 14.98
N GLU A 140 21.36 -21.65 13.68
CA GLU A 140 21.84 -22.92 13.09
C GLU A 140 23.25 -23.36 13.58
N SER A 141 23.92 -22.59 14.40
CA SER A 141 25.27 -22.85 14.92
C SER A 141 25.34 -23.52 16.29
N GLY A 142 24.21 -23.84 16.96
CA GLY A 142 24.19 -24.66 18.18
C GLY A 142 25.01 -24.17 19.38
N GLN A 143 25.59 -22.97 19.34
CA GLN A 143 26.31 -22.36 20.46
C GLN A 143 25.43 -21.32 21.16
N PRO A 144 25.35 -21.33 22.50
CA PRO A 144 24.72 -20.25 23.23
C PRO A 144 25.61 -19.02 23.07
N SER A 145 25.25 -18.13 22.14
CA SER A 145 25.91 -16.83 22.05
C SER A 145 25.59 -16.04 23.31
N SER A 146 26.63 -15.73 24.08
CA SER A 146 26.61 -14.71 25.15
C SER A 146 26.44 -13.31 24.53
N VAL A 147 25.37 -13.12 23.74
CA VAL A 147 25.08 -11.86 23.09
C VAL A 147 24.06 -11.12 23.94
N CYS A 148 24.43 -9.90 24.29
CA CYS A 148 23.63 -8.89 24.99
C CYS A 148 22.12 -9.16 24.96
N GLU A 149 21.62 -9.37 26.11
CA GLU A 149 20.32 -9.92 26.47
C GLU A 149 19.07 -9.26 25.88
N TYR A 150 19.13 -8.16 25.11
CA TYR A 150 17.89 -7.38 24.97
C TYR A 150 17.67 -6.63 23.64
N SER A 151 18.47 -6.80 22.62
CA SER A 151 18.17 -6.19 21.32
C SER A 151 18.74 -6.95 20.13
N ARG A 152 17.89 -7.33 19.19
CA ARG A 152 18.31 -7.78 17.86
C ARG A 152 18.22 -6.64 16.87
N ASN A 153 19.19 -6.61 15.97
CA ASN A 153 19.21 -5.68 14.85
C ASN A 153 18.65 -6.39 13.61
N VAL A 154 17.68 -5.77 12.96
CA VAL A 154 17.13 -6.23 11.68
C VAL A 154 17.58 -5.27 10.60
N LEU A 155 18.32 -5.76 9.62
CA LEU A 155 18.68 -4.97 8.45
C LEU A 155 17.47 -4.87 7.53
N CYS A 156 17.14 -3.64 7.12
CA CYS A 156 16.04 -3.36 6.22
C CYS A 156 16.37 -2.15 5.34
N SER A 157 15.67 -1.99 4.24
CA SER A 157 15.62 -0.71 3.55
C SER A 157 14.50 0.13 4.14
N TYR A 158 14.78 1.42 4.40
CA TYR A 158 13.77 2.37 4.86
C TYR A 158 13.49 3.39 3.75
N ILE A 159 12.25 3.45 3.31
CA ILE A 159 11.81 4.29 2.21
C ILE A 159 10.55 5.05 2.61
N GLU A 160 10.56 6.37 2.42
CA GLU A 160 9.35 7.18 2.56
C GLU A 160 8.87 7.63 1.18
N LEU A 161 7.62 7.33 0.84
CA LEU A 161 7.00 7.74 -0.42
C LEU A 161 6.13 8.98 -0.21
N GLY A 162 6.44 10.06 -0.90
CA GLY A 162 5.72 11.33 -0.82
C GLY A 162 6.34 12.35 0.12
N SER A 163 5.68 13.51 0.26
CA SER A 163 6.04 14.58 1.19
C SER A 163 4.76 15.28 1.68
N PRO A 164 4.32 15.02 2.92
CA PRO A 164 4.92 14.13 3.93
C PRO A 164 5.00 12.68 3.46
N GLY A 165 6.08 11.98 3.84
CA GLY A 165 6.36 10.62 3.36
C GLY A 165 5.61 9.54 4.14
N ILE A 166 5.09 8.55 3.41
CA ILE A 166 4.56 7.31 3.98
C ILE A 166 5.75 6.37 4.22
N PRO A 167 6.07 6.03 5.48
CA PRO A 167 7.25 5.25 5.82
C PRO A 167 7.06 3.75 5.61
N HIS A 168 8.04 3.12 4.97
CA HIS A 168 8.12 1.69 4.75
C HIS A 168 9.46 1.12 5.18
N ALA A 169 9.45 0.03 5.93
CA ALA A 169 10.60 -0.83 6.19
C ALA A 169 10.47 -2.07 5.30
N VAL A 170 11.39 -2.26 4.36
CA VAL A 170 11.43 -3.42 3.47
C VAL A 170 12.47 -4.40 4.00
N VAL A 171 12.03 -5.63 4.30
CA VAL A 171 12.84 -6.69 4.90
C VAL A 171 12.93 -7.87 3.96
N SER A 172 14.15 -8.26 3.58
CA SER A 172 14.36 -9.52 2.86
C SER A 172 14.09 -10.71 3.80
N ALA A 173 13.24 -11.61 3.39
CA ALA A 173 12.80 -12.76 4.16
C ALA A 173 12.94 -14.06 3.39
N ARG A 174 12.89 -15.19 4.09
CA ARG A 174 12.83 -16.49 3.45
C ARG A 174 11.43 -16.76 2.88
N PRO A 175 11.30 -17.50 1.76
CA PRO A 175 9.99 -17.78 1.16
C PRO A 175 8.96 -18.37 2.14
N GLU A 176 9.40 -19.24 3.06
CA GLU A 176 8.53 -19.86 4.07
C GLU A 176 7.87 -18.82 4.99
N MET A 177 8.61 -17.78 5.36
CA MET A 177 8.12 -16.69 6.21
C MET A 177 7.04 -15.87 5.51
N VAL A 178 7.25 -15.54 4.23
CA VAL A 178 6.30 -14.77 3.43
C VAL A 178 5.07 -15.61 3.05
N ASN A 179 5.24 -16.93 2.90
CA ASN A 179 4.13 -17.86 2.65
C ASN A 179 3.28 -18.13 3.90
N ASN A 180 3.84 -17.92 5.10
CA ASN A 180 3.14 -18.06 6.38
C ASN A 180 3.38 -16.80 7.22
N PRO A 181 2.69 -15.68 6.92
CA PRO A 181 2.91 -14.38 7.58
C PRO A 181 2.65 -14.44 9.09
N GLU A 182 1.80 -15.35 9.57
CA GLU A 182 1.58 -15.52 11.01
C GLU A 182 2.87 -15.87 11.76
N SER A 183 3.79 -16.60 11.13
CA SER A 183 5.09 -16.94 11.73
C SER A 183 6.02 -15.76 11.98
N ILE A 184 5.72 -14.61 11.38
CA ILE A 184 6.50 -13.38 11.51
C ILE A 184 5.69 -12.21 12.06
N ARG A 185 4.48 -12.45 12.58
CA ARG A 185 3.58 -11.42 13.12
C ARG A 185 4.26 -10.59 14.22
N ASP A 186 4.89 -11.25 15.17
CA ASP A 186 5.55 -10.59 16.29
C ASP A 186 6.75 -9.76 15.82
N LEU A 187 7.52 -10.26 14.85
CA LEU A 187 8.59 -9.52 14.22
C LEU A 187 8.08 -8.29 13.47
N ALA A 188 6.99 -8.44 12.72
CA ALA A 188 6.36 -7.37 11.98
C ALA A 188 5.86 -6.26 12.91
N SER A 189 5.16 -6.63 13.99
CA SER A 189 4.70 -5.70 15.02
C SER A 189 5.87 -5.02 15.72
N ALA A 190 6.91 -5.76 16.11
CA ALA A 190 8.10 -5.19 16.75
C ALA A 190 8.83 -4.17 15.86
N LEU A 191 8.92 -4.44 14.56
CA LEU A 191 9.48 -3.50 13.58
C LEU A 191 8.56 -2.29 13.39
N ARG A 192 7.24 -2.50 13.26
CA ARG A 192 6.25 -1.44 13.11
C ARG A 192 6.38 -0.36 14.20
N PHE A 193 6.65 -0.78 15.44
CA PHE A 193 6.78 0.09 16.61
C PHE A 193 8.23 0.35 17.04
N SER A 194 9.21 -0.03 16.21
CA SER A 194 10.62 0.18 16.52
C SER A 194 10.95 1.67 16.68
N SER A 195 11.73 2.00 17.73
CA SER A 195 12.28 3.34 17.93
C SER A 195 13.20 3.80 16.80
N SER A 196 13.65 2.88 15.94
CA SER A 196 14.42 3.20 14.73
C SER A 196 13.59 3.88 13.66
N PHE A 197 12.26 3.87 13.78
CA PHE A 197 11.28 4.52 12.90
C PHE A 197 10.42 5.50 13.69
N PRO A 198 10.84 6.77 13.88
CA PRO A 198 10.12 7.72 14.74
C PRO A 198 8.66 7.98 14.34
N LYS A 199 8.34 7.83 13.04
CA LYS A 199 6.97 7.94 12.51
C LYS A 199 6.23 6.58 12.52
N GLY A 200 6.87 5.51 13.03
CA GLY A 200 6.51 4.13 12.73
C GLY A 200 6.77 3.80 11.27
N ALA A 201 6.50 2.55 10.86
CA ALA A 201 6.63 2.15 9.46
C ALA A 201 5.59 1.07 9.10
N ASN A 202 5.14 1.04 7.86
CA ASN A 202 4.61 -0.18 7.26
C ASN A 202 5.78 -1.14 7.07
N VAL A 203 5.60 -2.41 7.37
CA VAL A 203 6.68 -3.41 7.28
C VAL A 203 6.36 -4.39 6.18
N THR A 204 7.15 -4.33 5.09
CA THR A 204 6.98 -5.20 3.93
C THR A 204 8.08 -6.25 3.91
N PHE A 205 7.70 -7.51 4.06
CA PHE A 205 8.61 -8.65 3.90
C PHE A 205 8.57 -9.11 2.46
N VAL A 206 9.75 -9.32 1.86
CA VAL A 206 9.89 -9.72 0.46
C VAL A 206 10.74 -10.98 0.35
N ALA A 207 10.35 -11.89 -0.53
CA ALA A 207 11.10 -13.11 -0.86
C ALA A 207 11.14 -13.34 -2.37
N PRO A 208 12.27 -13.83 -2.94
CA PRO A 208 12.32 -14.18 -4.35
C PRO A 208 11.29 -15.24 -4.72
N ALA A 209 10.64 -15.08 -5.88
CA ALA A 209 9.70 -16.05 -6.45
C ALA A 209 9.98 -16.34 -7.92
N GLY A 210 10.90 -15.60 -8.55
CA GLY A 210 11.31 -15.74 -9.93
C GLY A 210 12.35 -14.68 -10.32
N LYS A 211 12.67 -14.59 -11.60
CA LYS A 211 13.72 -13.68 -12.08
C LYS A 211 13.37 -12.20 -11.88
N GLN A 212 12.15 -11.80 -12.22
CA GLN A 212 11.58 -10.45 -12.02
C GLN A 212 10.28 -10.57 -11.22
N LEU A 213 10.26 -11.48 -10.26
CA LEU A 213 9.08 -11.82 -9.49
C LEU A 213 9.48 -12.03 -8.04
N VAL A 214 8.83 -11.30 -7.14
CA VAL A 214 8.94 -11.51 -5.70
C VAL A 214 7.57 -11.77 -5.09
N ARG A 215 7.54 -12.46 -3.97
CA ARG A 215 6.38 -12.52 -3.10
C ARG A 215 6.56 -11.52 -1.97
N ALA A 216 5.48 -10.83 -1.60
CA ALA A 216 5.53 -9.87 -0.50
C ALA A 216 4.28 -9.97 0.38
N VAL A 217 4.44 -9.61 1.64
CA VAL A 217 3.36 -9.37 2.61
C VAL A 217 3.67 -8.10 3.37
N THR A 218 2.66 -7.29 3.68
CA THR A 218 2.84 -6.03 4.41
C THR A 218 2.00 -6.00 5.67
N TYR A 219 2.65 -5.74 6.79
CA TYR A 219 2.02 -5.38 8.06
C TYR A 219 1.83 -3.87 8.07
N GLU A 220 0.60 -3.40 8.03
CA GLU A 220 0.29 -1.99 7.78
C GLU A 220 0.12 -1.19 9.06
N ARG A 221 0.71 0.00 9.06
CA ARG A 221 0.53 1.02 10.08
C ARG A 221 -0.91 1.55 10.06
N GLY A 222 -1.57 1.50 11.22
CA GLY A 222 -2.97 1.92 11.37
C GLY A 222 -3.97 0.77 11.23
N VAL A 223 -3.64 -0.29 10.48
CA VAL A 223 -4.39 -1.55 10.45
C VAL A 223 -3.88 -2.48 11.55
N GLU A 224 -2.57 -2.43 11.79
CA GLU A 224 -1.85 -3.24 12.78
C GLU A 224 -2.02 -4.75 12.54
N ASP A 225 -2.08 -5.11 11.25
CA ASP A 225 -2.19 -6.47 10.76
C ASP A 225 -1.61 -6.61 9.34
N PHE A 226 -1.43 -7.86 8.88
CA PHE A 226 -1.13 -8.15 7.49
C PHE A 226 -2.34 -7.90 6.61
N THR A 227 -2.13 -7.14 5.52
CA THR A 227 -3.18 -6.82 4.55
C THR A 227 -3.04 -7.64 3.27
N LEU A 228 -4.13 -7.74 2.52
CA LEU A 228 -4.15 -8.47 1.25
C LEU A 228 -3.27 -7.82 0.17
N ALA A 229 -3.14 -6.47 0.19
CA ALA A 229 -2.28 -5.75 -0.72
C ALA A 229 -1.98 -4.33 -0.22
N CYS A 230 -0.71 -3.93 -0.26
CA CYS A 230 -0.24 -2.58 0.02
C CYS A 230 0.46 -2.00 -1.20
N GLY A 231 -0.18 -1.06 -1.90
CA GLY A 231 0.36 -0.47 -3.12
C GLY A 231 1.64 0.33 -2.90
N THR A 232 1.69 1.15 -1.85
CA THR A 232 2.90 1.91 -1.47
C THR A 232 4.00 0.99 -0.93
N GLY A 233 3.64 -0.10 -0.25
CA GLY A 233 4.57 -1.15 0.15
C GLY A 233 5.23 -1.83 -1.05
N CYS A 234 4.47 -2.10 -2.11
CA CYS A 234 5.02 -2.62 -3.37
C CYS A 234 5.96 -1.61 -4.04
N GLY A 235 5.59 -0.32 -4.07
CA GLY A 235 6.46 0.74 -4.59
C GLY A 235 7.78 0.82 -3.83
N ALA A 236 7.73 0.82 -2.49
CA ALA A 236 8.93 0.84 -1.64
C ALA A 236 9.78 -0.43 -1.83
N ALA A 237 9.15 -1.62 -1.93
CA ALA A 237 9.83 -2.87 -2.19
C ALA A 237 10.56 -2.86 -3.54
N ALA A 238 9.91 -2.38 -4.61
CA ALA A 238 10.52 -2.27 -5.93
C ALA A 238 11.73 -1.32 -5.91
N VAL A 239 11.60 -0.12 -5.34
CA VAL A 239 12.72 0.83 -5.19
C VAL A 239 13.88 0.18 -4.42
N SER A 240 13.60 -0.48 -3.30
CA SER A 240 14.61 -1.17 -2.50
C SER A 240 15.37 -2.23 -3.30
N LEU A 241 14.64 -3.14 -3.95
CA LEU A 241 15.22 -4.29 -4.64
C LEU A 241 15.98 -3.88 -5.92
N ILE A 242 15.49 -2.87 -6.64
CA ILE A 242 16.15 -2.34 -7.84
C ILE A 242 17.43 -1.60 -7.47
N LEU A 243 17.39 -0.69 -6.49
CA LEU A 243 18.56 0.11 -6.12
C LEU A 243 19.62 -0.72 -5.39
N SER A 244 19.25 -1.76 -4.66
CA SER A 244 20.21 -2.70 -4.05
C SER A 244 20.81 -3.70 -5.05
N GLY A 245 20.30 -3.75 -6.30
CA GLY A 245 20.74 -4.72 -7.31
C GLY A 245 20.24 -6.15 -7.06
N ALA A 246 19.28 -6.34 -6.17
CA ALA A 246 18.69 -7.65 -5.87
C ALA A 246 17.83 -8.17 -7.05
N VAL A 247 17.32 -7.28 -7.89
CA VAL A 247 16.65 -7.57 -9.16
C VAL A 247 17.32 -6.79 -10.28
N THR A 248 17.24 -7.31 -11.52
CA THR A 248 17.80 -6.65 -12.70
C THR A 248 16.71 -5.87 -13.43
N GLY A 249 17.07 -4.69 -14.01
CA GLY A 249 16.11 -3.84 -14.70
C GLY A 249 15.34 -2.93 -13.75
N ASP A 250 14.29 -2.29 -14.28
CA ASP A 250 13.57 -1.21 -13.64
C ASP A 250 12.07 -1.54 -13.47
N ASP A 251 11.70 -2.82 -13.57
CA ASP A 251 10.34 -3.31 -13.39
C ASP A 251 10.33 -4.60 -12.56
N LEU A 252 9.25 -4.83 -11.85
CA LEU A 252 9.11 -5.95 -10.92
C LEU A 252 7.65 -6.37 -10.77
N ASP A 253 7.39 -7.66 -10.91
CA ASP A 253 6.13 -8.28 -10.50
C ASP A 253 6.18 -8.65 -9.01
N ILE A 254 5.13 -8.28 -8.27
CA ILE A 254 5.02 -8.54 -6.83
C ILE A 254 3.73 -9.32 -6.56
N LEU A 255 3.90 -10.55 -6.05
CA LEU A 255 2.77 -11.39 -5.61
C LEU A 255 2.42 -11.04 -4.17
N MET A 256 1.32 -10.32 -3.98
CA MET A 256 0.68 -10.08 -2.70
C MET A 256 -0.40 -11.16 -2.44
N PRO A 257 -0.85 -11.38 -1.19
CA PRO A 257 -1.95 -12.30 -0.91
C PRO A 257 -3.22 -12.01 -1.72
N GLY A 258 -3.53 -10.75 -1.97
CA GLY A 258 -4.72 -10.32 -2.73
C GLY A 258 -4.55 -10.29 -4.24
N GLY A 259 -3.36 -10.55 -4.77
CA GLY A 259 -3.13 -10.60 -6.23
C GLY A 259 -1.76 -10.08 -6.65
N LYS A 260 -1.52 -10.18 -7.96
CA LYS A 260 -0.27 -9.70 -8.56
C LYS A 260 -0.35 -8.21 -8.87
N LEU A 261 0.67 -7.48 -8.46
CA LEU A 261 0.91 -6.09 -8.80
C LEU A 261 2.20 -5.98 -9.62
N HIS A 262 2.23 -5.07 -10.56
CA HIS A 262 3.42 -4.76 -11.35
C HIS A 262 3.89 -3.34 -11.03
N VAL A 263 5.17 -3.17 -10.74
CA VAL A 263 5.79 -1.88 -10.44
C VAL A 263 6.88 -1.57 -11.45
N GLN A 264 6.80 -0.41 -12.09
CA GLN A 264 7.86 0.14 -12.92
C GLN A 264 8.47 1.34 -12.20
N VAL A 265 9.80 1.41 -12.17
CA VAL A 265 10.55 2.48 -11.51
C VAL A 265 11.39 3.19 -12.57
N HIS A 266 10.92 4.33 -13.03
CA HIS A 266 11.70 5.17 -13.95
C HIS A 266 12.75 5.94 -13.16
N ARG A 267 14.02 5.76 -13.50
CA ARG A 267 15.15 6.37 -12.80
C ARG A 267 16.20 6.91 -13.78
N ASP A 268 16.98 7.83 -13.27
CA ASP A 268 18.18 8.34 -13.90
C ASP A 268 19.33 8.07 -12.93
N GLN A 269 20.12 7.02 -13.20
CA GLN A 269 21.04 6.40 -12.24
C GLN A 269 20.27 5.98 -10.97
N ASP A 270 20.57 6.58 -9.82
CA ASP A 270 19.90 6.29 -8.53
C ASP A 270 18.74 7.26 -8.22
N ALA A 271 18.53 8.27 -9.05
CA ALA A 271 17.47 9.26 -8.87
C ALA A 271 16.13 8.74 -9.43
N ILE A 272 15.20 8.43 -8.55
CA ILE A 272 13.85 7.98 -8.94
C ILE A 272 13.08 9.17 -9.51
N ARG A 273 12.59 9.03 -10.75
CA ARG A 273 11.79 10.03 -11.47
C ARG A 273 10.31 9.76 -11.36
N GLU A 274 9.93 8.48 -11.41
CA GLU A 274 8.55 8.06 -11.39
C GLU A 274 8.42 6.63 -10.93
N ILE A 275 7.35 6.32 -10.20
CA ILE A 275 6.97 4.96 -9.81
C ILE A 275 5.55 4.73 -10.32
N LEU A 276 5.38 3.75 -11.19
CA LEU A 276 4.10 3.34 -11.74
C LEU A 276 3.69 2.01 -11.15
N LEU A 277 2.46 1.96 -10.64
CA LEU A 277 1.87 0.77 -10.02
C LEU A 277 0.67 0.31 -10.84
N THR A 278 0.81 -0.82 -11.51
CA THR A 278 -0.27 -1.48 -12.26
C THR A 278 -0.83 -2.65 -11.46
N GLY A 279 -2.14 -2.76 -11.43
CA GLY A 279 -2.79 -3.87 -10.75
C GLY A 279 -4.25 -4.06 -11.12
N PRO A 280 -4.84 -5.21 -10.74
CA PRO A 280 -6.21 -5.53 -11.06
C PRO A 280 -7.18 -4.68 -10.24
N THR A 281 -8.35 -4.47 -10.85
CA THR A 281 -9.55 -3.91 -10.22
C THR A 281 -10.76 -4.73 -10.64
N ALA A 282 -11.72 -4.91 -9.75
CA ALA A 282 -12.96 -5.62 -10.06
C ALA A 282 -14.17 -4.94 -9.42
N TYR A 283 -15.29 -4.92 -10.14
CA TYR A 283 -16.59 -4.67 -9.52
C TYR A 283 -17.02 -5.92 -8.74
N VAL A 284 -17.55 -5.72 -7.55
CA VAL A 284 -18.15 -6.77 -6.73
C VAL A 284 -19.67 -6.72 -6.91
N ALA A 285 -20.22 -5.52 -6.79
CA ALA A 285 -21.63 -5.24 -6.95
C ALA A 285 -21.83 -3.78 -7.35
N GLU A 286 -22.98 -3.46 -7.89
CA GLU A 286 -23.47 -2.12 -8.16
C GLU A 286 -24.94 -2.07 -7.78
N GLY A 287 -25.39 -0.99 -7.14
CA GLY A 287 -26.77 -0.86 -6.69
C GLY A 287 -27.00 0.40 -5.87
N GLU A 288 -28.21 0.51 -5.34
CA GLU A 288 -28.63 1.59 -4.44
C GLU A 288 -28.67 1.07 -3.01
N PHE A 289 -28.16 1.86 -2.08
CA PHE A 289 -28.20 1.57 -0.67
C PHE A 289 -29.14 2.56 0.03
N LEU A 290 -30.13 2.05 0.78
CA LEU A 290 -31.10 2.85 1.52
C LEU A 290 -30.48 3.25 2.88
N LEU A 291 -30.17 4.54 3.04
CA LEU A 291 -29.53 5.12 4.24
C LEU A 291 -30.56 5.42 5.34
#